data_e0eb6af40ce1531f0a4e5608d8773d1d
#
_entry.id   e0eb6af40ce1531f0a4e5608d8773d1d
#
_cell.length_a   1.000
_cell.length_b   1.000
_cell.length_c   1.000
_cell.angle_alpha   90.00
_cell.angle_beta   90.00
_cell.angle_gamma   90.00
#
_symmetry.space_group_name_H-M   'P 1'
#
loop_
_entity.id
_entity.type
_entity.pdbx_description
1 polymer ?
#
loop_
_entity_poly.entity_id
_entity_poly.type
_entity_poly.pdbx_seq_one_letter_code
_entity_poly.pdbx_strand_id
1 'polypeptide(L)'
;TDWRSPIANIYYENSGPAKNVSFQAPVGKRTGELKQKRQFQIARARIKGIYDAKSGNVAADEFLLAQLNERLGKKLQDIVSTIQAQQNKIIREDINHPSVIQGVAGSGKTTILLHRLAYLFYTYKETITSENSLIIAPNQMFIDYVSDVLPDLGISKVDTQTYLFWAKSFLTWGDNYRLSILEEDMKIKEFKGSLEFL
;
A
#
# COMPACT_ATOMS: atom_id res chain seq x y z
N THR A 1 0.57 15.97 10.61
CA THR A 1 -0.19 14.77 11.04
C THR A 1 0.22 13.61 10.17
N ASP A 2 0.51 12.46 10.77
CA ASP A 2 0.85 11.24 10.04
C ASP A 2 -0.34 10.80 9.18
N TRP A 3 -0.11 10.44 7.92
CA TRP A 3 -1.16 10.01 6.98
C TRP A 3 -1.89 8.75 7.46
N ARG A 4 -1.24 7.91 8.27
CA ARG A 4 -1.79 6.68 8.83
C ARG A 4 -2.77 6.95 9.96
N SER A 5 -2.73 8.13 10.58
CA SER A 5 -3.59 8.46 11.72
C SER A 5 -5.08 8.49 11.35
N PRO A 6 -5.98 8.19 12.30
CA PRO A 6 -7.43 8.20 12.03
C PRO A 6 -7.96 9.53 11.52
N ILE A 7 -7.44 10.66 12.02
CA ILE A 7 -7.88 11.98 11.56
C ILE A 7 -7.50 12.26 10.10
N ALA A 8 -6.38 11.72 9.62
CA ALA A 8 -5.96 11.88 8.25
C ALA A 8 -6.92 11.22 7.25
N ASN A 9 -7.73 10.26 7.69
CA ASN A 9 -8.74 9.61 6.88
C ASN A 9 -9.76 10.60 6.30
N ILE A 10 -10.09 11.66 7.06
CA ILE A 10 -11.00 12.72 6.60
C ILE A 10 -10.51 13.33 5.28
N TYR A 11 -9.20 13.52 5.14
CA TYR A 11 -8.60 14.07 3.93
C TYR A 11 -8.79 13.16 2.71
N TYR A 12 -8.65 11.84 2.88
CA TYR A 12 -8.72 10.87 1.80
C TYR A 12 -10.15 10.48 1.43
N GLU A 13 -11.06 10.42 2.39
CA GLU A 13 -12.46 10.08 2.15
C GLU A 13 -13.27 11.20 1.50
N ASN A 14 -12.86 12.45 1.70
CA ASN A 14 -13.64 13.59 1.25
C ASN A 14 -12.93 14.29 0.09
N SER A 15 -13.63 14.45 -1.02
CA SER A 15 -13.13 15.20 -2.19
C SER A 15 -13.11 16.72 -1.97
N GLY A 16 -13.88 17.24 -1.03
CA GLY A 16 -13.97 18.68 -0.72
C GLY A 16 -14.72 18.94 0.58
N PRO A 17 -15.24 20.15 0.81
CA PRO A 17 -16.01 20.51 1.98
C PRO A 17 -17.17 19.54 2.24
N ALA A 18 -17.37 19.14 3.50
CA ALA A 18 -18.39 18.18 3.92
C ALA A 18 -18.92 18.51 5.31
N LYS A 19 -20.26 18.45 5.49
CA LYS A 19 -20.91 18.84 6.75
C LYS A 19 -20.77 17.82 7.87
N ASN A 20 -20.70 16.52 7.54
CA ASN A 20 -20.68 15.44 8.52
C ASN A 20 -19.47 14.54 8.29
N VAL A 21 -18.31 14.96 8.78
CA VAL A 21 -17.12 14.12 8.77
C VAL A 21 -16.90 13.52 10.16
N SER A 22 -16.41 12.29 10.22
CA SER A 22 -16.10 11.65 11.49
C SER A 22 -14.82 10.82 11.41
N PHE A 23 -14.15 10.68 12.54
CA PHE A 23 -13.00 9.81 12.68
C PHE A 23 -12.96 9.20 14.09
N GLN A 24 -12.28 8.07 14.23
CA GLN A 24 -12.08 7.41 15.50
C GLN A 24 -10.85 8.02 16.19
N ALA A 25 -11.06 8.67 17.33
CA ALA A 25 -10.00 9.14 18.20
C ALA A 25 -9.80 8.15 19.37
N PRO A 26 -8.67 8.19 20.11
CA PRO A 26 -8.45 7.34 21.29
C PRO A 26 -9.56 7.45 22.34
N VAL A 27 -10.16 8.63 22.46
CA VAL A 27 -11.25 8.91 23.41
C VAL A 27 -12.66 8.73 22.83
N GLY A 28 -12.78 8.05 21.67
CA GLY A 28 -14.05 7.76 21.00
C GLY A 28 -14.25 8.48 19.67
N LYS A 29 -15.40 8.25 19.04
CA LYS A 29 -15.76 8.85 17.75
C LYS A 29 -15.91 10.37 17.87
N ARG A 30 -15.23 11.07 16.96
CA ARG A 30 -15.34 12.53 16.81
C ARG A 30 -16.04 12.87 15.51
N THR A 31 -16.88 13.88 15.55
CA THR A 31 -17.63 14.40 14.39
C THR A 31 -17.35 15.88 14.22
N GLY A 32 -17.48 16.38 13.02
CA GLY A 32 -17.26 17.79 12.71
C GLY A 32 -17.65 18.15 11.29
N GLU A 33 -17.27 19.35 10.88
CA GLU A 33 -17.47 19.87 9.55
C GLU A 33 -16.11 20.13 8.89
N LEU A 34 -15.92 19.62 7.67
CA LEU A 34 -14.78 19.95 6.81
C LEU A 34 -15.15 21.22 6.00
N LYS A 35 -14.71 22.37 6.47
CA LYS A 35 -15.01 23.67 5.83
C LYS A 35 -14.20 23.88 4.55
N GLN A 36 -12.96 23.44 4.53
CA GLN A 36 -12.04 23.65 3.41
C GLN A 36 -11.04 22.51 3.34
N LYS A 37 -10.73 22.07 2.13
CA LYS A 37 -9.62 21.17 1.82
C LYS A 37 -8.69 21.91 0.86
N ARG A 38 -7.46 22.16 1.31
CA ARG A 38 -6.43 22.88 0.55
C ARG A 38 -5.17 22.04 0.43
N GLN A 39 -4.64 21.94 -0.76
CA GLN A 39 -3.39 21.26 -1.07
C GLN A 39 -2.34 22.28 -1.48
N PHE A 40 -1.13 22.09 -0.99
CA PHE A 40 0.02 22.94 -1.34
C PHE A 40 1.06 22.10 -2.07
N GLN A 41 1.46 22.56 -3.23
CA GLN A 41 2.63 22.04 -3.92
C GLN A 41 3.85 22.83 -3.44
N ILE A 42 4.76 22.16 -2.75
CA ILE A 42 5.96 22.78 -2.18
C ILE A 42 7.20 22.15 -2.82
N ALA A 43 8.07 22.98 -3.39
CA ALA A 43 9.35 22.54 -3.91
C ALA A 43 10.45 23.52 -3.46
N ARG A 44 11.56 22.98 -2.95
CA ARG A 44 12.71 23.75 -2.43
C ARG A 44 12.28 24.85 -1.42
N ALA A 45 11.46 24.46 -0.45
CA ALA A 45 10.89 25.33 0.59
C ALA A 45 10.04 26.52 0.07
N ARG A 46 9.57 26.47 -1.18
CA ARG A 46 8.70 27.50 -1.78
C ARG A 46 7.39 26.85 -2.23
N ILE A 47 6.27 27.56 -1.99
CA ILE A 47 4.96 27.17 -2.50
C ILE A 47 4.96 27.41 -4.02
N LYS A 48 4.71 26.35 -4.78
CA LYS A 48 4.61 26.34 -6.24
C LYS A 48 3.16 26.40 -6.72
N GLY A 49 2.24 25.84 -5.93
CA GLY A 49 0.83 25.85 -6.26
C GLY A 49 -0.03 25.72 -5.00
N ILE A 50 -1.24 26.25 -5.07
CA ILE A 50 -2.27 26.14 -4.03
C ILE A 50 -3.54 25.69 -4.75
N TYR A 51 -4.12 24.58 -4.29
CA TYR A 51 -5.29 23.97 -4.89
C TYR A 51 -6.38 23.83 -3.84
N ASP A 52 -7.50 24.50 -4.04
CA ASP A 52 -8.67 24.41 -3.16
C ASP A 52 -9.69 23.41 -3.72
N ALA A 53 -10.01 22.38 -2.96
CA ALA A 53 -11.06 21.47 -3.34
C ALA A 53 -12.42 22.14 -3.23
N LYS A 54 -13.17 22.17 -4.34
CA LYS A 54 -14.57 22.62 -4.40
C LYS A 54 -15.49 21.41 -4.24
N SER A 55 -16.67 21.61 -3.65
CA SER A 55 -17.70 20.56 -3.64
C SER A 55 -17.99 20.12 -5.07
N GLY A 56 -17.66 18.88 -5.42
CA GLY A 56 -17.99 18.33 -6.72
C GLY A 56 -16.81 17.99 -7.66
N ASN A 57 -15.74 17.41 -7.20
CA ASN A 57 -14.77 16.63 -8.00
C ASN A 57 -13.65 17.33 -8.79
N VAL A 58 -13.61 18.62 -8.99
CA VAL A 58 -12.69 19.19 -10.00
C VAL A 58 -11.27 19.45 -9.46
N ALA A 59 -11.13 19.77 -8.18
CA ALA A 59 -9.83 20.19 -7.65
C ALA A 59 -8.83 19.06 -7.33
N ALA A 60 -9.35 17.85 -7.04
CA ALA A 60 -8.49 16.68 -6.90
C ALA A 60 -7.82 16.32 -8.23
N ASP A 61 -8.51 16.56 -9.33
CA ASP A 61 -8.01 16.31 -10.68
C ASP A 61 -6.97 17.34 -11.11
N GLU A 62 -7.13 18.61 -10.75
CA GLU A 62 -6.15 19.66 -11.09
C GLU A 62 -4.80 19.45 -10.39
N PHE A 63 -4.82 19.07 -9.11
CA PHE A 63 -3.61 18.74 -8.39
C PHE A 63 -2.95 17.48 -8.95
N LEU A 64 -3.74 16.43 -9.24
CA LEU A 64 -3.26 15.20 -9.83
C LEU A 64 -2.68 15.45 -11.23
N LEU A 65 -3.33 16.26 -12.06
CA LEU A 65 -2.84 16.64 -13.38
C LEU A 65 -1.54 17.45 -13.29
N ALA A 66 -1.42 18.36 -12.33
CA ALA A 66 -0.20 19.10 -12.09
C ALA A 66 0.97 18.17 -11.69
N GLN A 67 0.70 17.16 -10.87
CA GLN A 67 1.69 16.15 -10.47
C GLN A 67 2.09 15.24 -11.64
N LEU A 68 1.15 14.84 -12.48
CA LEU A 68 1.42 14.02 -13.66
C LEU A 68 2.22 14.75 -14.74
N ASN A 69 2.05 16.07 -14.85
CA ASN A 69 2.80 16.91 -15.79
C ASN A 69 4.23 17.22 -15.34
N GLU A 70 4.52 17.17 -14.05
CA GLU A 70 5.90 17.21 -13.55
C GLU A 70 6.53 15.81 -13.67
N ARG A 71 7.09 15.53 -14.87
CA ARG A 71 7.93 14.35 -15.10
C ARG A 71 9.09 14.34 -14.13
N LEU A 72 9.01 13.52 -13.08
CA LEU A 72 10.19 13.22 -12.29
C LEU A 72 9.99 11.92 -11.51
N GLY A 73 11.03 11.11 -11.47
CA GLY A 73 11.19 9.98 -10.57
C GLY A 73 11.15 10.44 -9.11
N LYS A 74 9.95 10.77 -8.67
CA LYS A 74 9.69 11.14 -7.29
C LYS A 74 9.44 9.88 -6.49
N LYS A 75 10.08 9.82 -5.34
CA LYS A 75 9.94 8.76 -4.35
C LYS A 75 8.47 8.60 -3.92
N LEU A 76 8.16 7.45 -3.37
CA LEU A 76 6.83 7.03 -2.91
C LEU A 76 6.12 8.05 -1.99
N GLN A 77 6.85 8.96 -1.35
CA GLN A 77 6.29 10.05 -0.52
C GLN A 77 5.32 10.95 -1.29
N ASP A 78 5.55 11.15 -2.58
CA ASP A 78 4.64 11.94 -3.41
C ASP A 78 3.34 11.17 -3.73
N ILE A 79 3.38 9.85 -3.68
CA ILE A 79 2.21 9.00 -3.91
C ILE A 79 1.21 9.09 -2.76
N VAL A 80 1.67 9.30 -1.53
CA VAL A 80 0.78 9.48 -0.37
C VAL A 80 -0.18 10.66 -0.58
N SER A 81 0.27 11.73 -1.23
CA SER A 81 -0.57 12.89 -1.53
C SER A 81 -1.63 12.65 -2.60
N THR A 82 -1.46 11.59 -3.40
CA THR A 82 -2.35 11.25 -4.52
C THR A 82 -3.19 10.00 -4.28
N ILE A 83 -3.14 9.40 -3.08
CA ILE A 83 -3.99 8.26 -2.74
C ILE A 83 -5.46 8.66 -2.91
N GLN A 84 -6.15 7.97 -3.80
CA GLN A 84 -7.57 8.17 -4.04
C GLN A 84 -8.41 7.52 -2.93
N ALA A 85 -9.66 7.98 -2.77
CA ALA A 85 -10.56 7.48 -1.73
C ALA A 85 -10.76 5.96 -1.77
N GLN A 86 -10.82 5.35 -2.97
CA GLN A 86 -10.91 3.90 -3.12
C GLN A 86 -9.65 3.18 -2.63
N GLN A 87 -8.47 3.68 -2.98
CA GLN A 87 -7.20 3.13 -2.51
C GLN A 87 -7.08 3.26 -1.00
N ASN A 88 -7.45 4.41 -0.44
CA ASN A 88 -7.47 4.64 1.00
C ASN A 88 -8.38 3.65 1.74
N LYS A 89 -9.54 3.32 1.17
CA LYS A 89 -10.44 2.31 1.74
C LYS A 89 -9.77 0.94 1.83
N ILE A 90 -9.10 0.49 0.76
CA ILE A 90 -8.37 -0.78 0.73
C ILE A 90 -7.22 -0.78 1.74
N ILE A 91 -6.45 0.30 1.81
CA ILE A 91 -5.33 0.44 2.75
C ILE A 91 -5.79 0.28 4.20
N ARG A 92 -6.96 0.83 4.53
CA ARG A 92 -7.50 0.86 5.90
C ARG A 92 -8.51 -0.24 6.23
N GLU A 93 -8.72 -1.18 5.33
CA GLU A 93 -9.60 -2.32 5.56
C GLU A 93 -9.15 -3.15 6.77
N ASP A 94 -10.10 -3.74 7.49
CA ASP A 94 -9.85 -4.58 8.67
C ASP A 94 -8.93 -5.77 8.33
N ILE A 95 -8.16 -6.21 9.33
CA ILE A 95 -7.24 -7.35 9.24
C ILE A 95 -7.91 -8.71 9.47
N ASN A 96 -9.14 -8.72 9.96
CA ASN A 96 -9.83 -9.97 10.33
C ASN A 96 -10.18 -10.87 9.13
N HIS A 97 -9.96 -10.39 7.92
CA HIS A 97 -10.21 -11.13 6.68
C HIS A 97 -9.02 -11.03 5.73
N PRO A 98 -8.72 -12.11 4.99
CA PRO A 98 -7.74 -12.04 3.93
C PRO A 98 -8.21 -11.07 2.84
N SER A 99 -7.29 -10.24 2.34
CA SER A 99 -7.58 -9.24 1.31
C SER A 99 -6.87 -9.62 0.02
N VAL A 100 -7.59 -9.59 -1.11
CA VAL A 100 -7.04 -9.79 -2.46
C VAL A 100 -7.13 -8.48 -3.24
N ILE A 101 -6.00 -7.96 -3.67
CA ILE A 101 -5.93 -6.72 -4.45
C ILE A 101 -5.77 -7.06 -5.92
N GLN A 102 -6.83 -6.87 -6.69
CA GLN A 102 -6.89 -7.11 -8.12
C GLN A 102 -6.95 -5.79 -8.91
N GLY A 103 -6.38 -5.79 -10.10
CA GLY A 103 -6.42 -4.62 -11.00
C GLY A 103 -5.47 -4.79 -12.19
N VAL A 104 -5.62 -3.95 -13.20
CA VAL A 104 -4.77 -3.94 -14.39
C VAL A 104 -3.30 -3.61 -14.08
N ALA A 105 -2.41 -3.89 -15.01
CA ALA A 105 -1.01 -3.49 -14.88
C ALA A 105 -0.91 -1.96 -14.71
N GLY A 106 -0.05 -1.50 -13.81
CA GLY A 106 0.12 -0.06 -13.53
C GLY A 106 -0.95 0.58 -12.62
N SER A 107 -1.97 -0.15 -12.15
CA SER A 107 -3.01 0.39 -11.26
C SER A 107 -2.54 0.69 -9.82
N GLY A 108 -1.27 0.52 -9.50
CA GLY A 108 -0.72 0.79 -8.18
C GLY A 108 -0.94 -0.31 -7.13
N LYS A 109 -1.26 -1.56 -7.54
CA LYS A 109 -1.50 -2.68 -6.60
C LYS A 109 -0.40 -2.85 -5.56
N THR A 110 0.85 -2.89 -6.00
CA THR A 110 2.02 -3.03 -5.13
C THR A 110 2.14 -1.85 -4.17
N THR A 111 1.93 -0.65 -4.68
CA THR A 111 1.95 0.58 -3.88
C THR A 111 0.87 0.53 -2.78
N ILE A 112 -0.36 0.14 -3.13
CA ILE A 112 -1.46 -0.02 -2.16
C ILE A 112 -1.10 -1.07 -1.11
N LEU A 113 -0.54 -2.21 -1.52
CA LEU A 113 -0.12 -3.27 -0.60
C LEU A 113 0.93 -2.78 0.40
N LEU A 114 1.95 -2.06 -0.05
CA LEU A 114 3.01 -1.53 0.82
C LEU A 114 2.47 -0.44 1.77
N HIS A 115 1.57 0.43 1.30
CA HIS A 115 0.89 1.39 2.16
C HIS A 115 -0.02 0.70 3.18
N ARG A 116 -0.74 -0.37 2.77
CA ARG A 116 -1.53 -1.17 3.70
C ARG A 116 -0.65 -1.78 4.79
N LEU A 117 0.49 -2.34 4.43
CA LEU A 117 1.45 -2.87 5.40
C LEU A 117 1.91 -1.80 6.39
N ALA A 118 2.27 -0.61 5.89
CA ALA A 118 2.65 0.53 6.72
C ALA A 118 1.51 0.98 7.65
N TYR A 119 0.28 0.98 7.17
CA TYR A 119 -0.89 1.29 7.98
C TYR A 119 -1.13 0.24 9.06
N LEU A 120 -1.01 -1.05 8.75
CA LEU A 120 -1.19 -2.14 9.70
C LEU A 120 -0.14 -2.08 10.83
N PHE A 121 1.13 -1.85 10.50
CA PHE A 121 2.20 -1.70 11.50
C PHE A 121 1.99 -0.48 12.41
N TYR A 122 1.44 0.59 11.86
CA TYR A 122 1.11 1.78 12.65
C TYR A 122 -0.09 1.55 13.57
N THR A 123 -1.15 0.94 13.04
CA THR A 123 -2.44 0.79 13.75
C THR A 123 -2.41 -0.34 14.75
N TYR A 124 -1.75 -1.45 14.41
CA TYR A 124 -1.71 -2.69 15.20
C TYR A 124 -0.32 -3.00 15.75
N LYS A 125 0.45 -1.95 16.09
CA LYS A 125 1.85 -2.03 16.51
C LYS A 125 2.12 -2.98 17.69
N GLU A 126 1.11 -3.27 18.51
CA GLU A 126 1.22 -4.20 19.64
C GLU A 126 1.11 -5.68 19.21
N THR A 127 0.53 -5.95 18.04
CA THR A 127 0.26 -7.30 17.55
C THR A 127 0.91 -7.63 16.23
N ILE A 128 1.14 -6.64 15.37
CA ILE A 128 1.77 -6.81 14.05
C ILE A 128 3.09 -6.07 14.06
N THR A 129 4.18 -6.83 13.93
CA THR A 129 5.55 -6.30 13.93
C THR A 129 6.32 -6.83 12.73
N SER A 130 7.48 -6.23 12.44
CA SER A 130 8.37 -6.72 11.39
C SER A 130 8.88 -8.15 11.66
N GLU A 131 8.93 -8.56 12.92
CA GLU A 131 9.44 -9.87 13.33
C GLU A 131 8.43 -10.99 13.11
N ASN A 132 7.12 -10.70 13.17
CA ASN A 132 6.05 -11.67 12.95
C ASN A 132 5.35 -11.50 11.59
N SER A 133 5.97 -10.79 10.68
CA SER A 133 5.45 -10.51 9.34
C SER A 133 6.41 -11.03 8.27
N LEU A 134 5.86 -11.56 7.19
CA LEU A 134 6.62 -12.09 6.06
C LEU A 134 6.05 -11.55 4.75
N ILE A 135 6.94 -11.12 3.87
CA ILE A 135 6.59 -10.74 2.49
C ILE A 135 7.10 -11.83 1.55
N ILE A 136 6.20 -12.47 0.82
CA ILE A 136 6.56 -13.42 -0.23
C ILE A 136 6.51 -12.70 -1.57
N ALA A 137 7.66 -12.67 -2.23
CA ALA A 137 7.86 -11.97 -3.50
C ALA A 137 8.08 -12.96 -4.67
N PRO A 138 7.71 -12.57 -5.90
CA PRO A 138 7.84 -13.45 -7.06
C PRO A 138 9.30 -13.71 -7.47
N ASN A 139 10.21 -12.76 -7.23
CA ASN A 139 11.62 -12.84 -7.62
C ASN A 139 12.49 -11.86 -6.81
N GLN A 140 13.81 -11.97 -6.99
CA GLN A 140 14.79 -11.15 -6.28
C GLN A 140 14.66 -9.64 -6.61
N MET A 141 14.41 -9.28 -7.85
CA MET A 141 14.25 -7.87 -8.27
C MET A 141 13.09 -7.20 -7.50
N PHE A 142 12.02 -7.95 -7.24
CA PHE A 142 10.90 -7.44 -6.45
C PHE A 142 11.25 -7.30 -4.97
N ILE A 143 12.07 -8.20 -4.43
CA ILE A 143 12.60 -8.11 -3.06
C ILE A 143 13.43 -6.84 -2.90
N ASP A 144 14.33 -6.57 -3.83
CA ASP A 144 15.19 -5.39 -3.82
C ASP A 144 14.34 -4.11 -3.86
N TYR A 145 13.36 -4.04 -4.78
CA TYR A 145 12.41 -2.93 -4.85
C TYR A 145 11.65 -2.70 -3.54
N VAL A 146 11.10 -3.74 -2.94
CA VAL A 146 10.35 -3.63 -1.66
C VAL A 146 11.27 -3.15 -0.55
N SER A 147 12.50 -3.69 -0.48
CA SER A 147 13.49 -3.32 0.52
C SER A 147 13.88 -1.84 0.47
N ASP A 148 13.92 -1.26 -0.74
CA ASP A 148 14.21 0.16 -0.94
C ASP A 148 13.03 1.07 -0.56
N VAL A 149 11.80 0.58 -0.70
CA VAL A 149 10.58 1.36 -0.49
C VAL A 149 10.11 1.35 0.98
N LEU A 150 10.25 0.25 1.69
CA LEU A 150 9.75 0.10 3.06
C LEU A 150 10.26 1.18 4.03
N PRO A 151 11.54 1.57 4.01
CA PRO A 151 12.05 2.64 4.87
C PRO A 151 11.38 3.99 4.63
N ASP A 152 11.05 4.32 3.38
CA ASP A 152 10.35 5.56 3.02
C ASP A 152 8.91 5.60 3.61
N LEU A 153 8.32 4.43 3.87
CA LEU A 153 7.04 4.28 4.54
C LEU A 153 7.13 4.21 6.08
N GLY A 154 8.35 4.34 6.62
CA GLY A 154 8.59 4.26 8.06
C GLY A 154 8.52 2.84 8.62
N ILE A 155 8.76 1.84 7.77
CA ILE A 155 8.83 0.42 8.17
C ILE A 155 10.29 0.02 8.26
N SER A 156 10.69 -0.52 9.41
CA SER A 156 11.96 -1.20 9.56
C SER A 156 11.99 -2.49 8.74
N LYS A 157 13.10 -3.15 8.73
CA LYS A 157 13.31 -4.39 7.97
C LYS A 157 12.22 -5.44 8.28
N VAL A 158 11.50 -5.87 7.24
CA VAL A 158 10.57 -7.01 7.26
C VAL A 158 11.22 -8.18 6.52
N ASP A 159 11.04 -9.40 7.00
CA ASP A 159 11.52 -10.59 6.30
C ASP A 159 10.84 -10.67 4.92
N THR A 160 11.65 -10.68 3.87
CA THR A 160 11.16 -10.69 2.49
C THR A 160 11.88 -11.80 1.72
N GLN A 161 11.13 -12.75 1.21
CA GLN A 161 11.67 -13.97 0.59
C GLN A 161 10.90 -14.33 -0.69
N THR A 162 11.52 -15.11 -1.56
CA THR A 162 10.78 -15.79 -2.62
C THR A 162 10.04 -16.99 -2.06
N TYR A 163 8.94 -17.36 -2.71
CA TYR A 163 8.18 -18.55 -2.31
C TYR A 163 9.07 -19.80 -2.24
N LEU A 164 9.94 -20.00 -3.23
CA LEU A 164 10.83 -21.15 -3.26
C LEU A 164 11.79 -21.19 -2.07
N PHE A 165 12.35 -20.03 -1.71
CA PHE A 165 13.25 -19.93 -0.58
C PHE A 165 12.53 -20.20 0.73
N TRP A 166 11.37 -19.60 0.92
CA TRP A 166 10.51 -19.83 2.09
C TRP A 166 10.08 -21.29 2.19
N ALA A 167 9.56 -21.91 1.14
CA ALA A 167 9.14 -23.31 1.13
C ALA A 167 10.31 -24.24 1.45
N LYS A 168 11.50 -23.94 0.89
CA LYS A 168 12.71 -24.72 1.16
C LYS A 168 13.13 -24.65 2.62
N SER A 169 13.09 -23.48 3.25
CA SER A 169 13.43 -23.33 4.66
C SER A 169 12.49 -24.10 5.58
N PHE A 170 11.21 -24.19 5.20
CA PHE A 170 10.19 -24.93 5.95
C PHE A 170 10.36 -26.45 5.82
N LEU A 171 10.70 -26.92 4.63
CA LEU A 171 10.83 -28.35 4.33
C LEU A 171 12.18 -28.96 4.78
N THR A 172 13.20 -28.12 4.96
CA THR A 172 14.53 -28.58 5.41
C THR A 172 14.71 -28.53 6.92
N TRP A 173 13.70 -28.22 7.69
CA TRP A 173 13.74 -28.17 9.17
C TRP A 173 13.84 -29.56 9.85
N GLY A 174 14.00 -30.61 9.07
CA GLY A 174 14.34 -31.94 9.57
C GLY A 174 15.46 -32.52 8.70
N ASP A 175 16.56 -32.88 9.28
CA ASP A 175 17.89 -33.21 8.71
C ASP A 175 17.98 -34.18 7.52
N ASN A 176 16.86 -34.58 6.89
CA ASN A 176 16.87 -35.70 5.94
C ASN A 176 16.27 -35.43 4.54
N TYR A 177 15.90 -34.19 4.20
CA TYR A 177 15.31 -33.92 2.89
C TYR A 177 16.17 -33.00 2.02
N ARG A 178 16.71 -33.58 0.95
CA ARG A 178 17.39 -32.83 -0.13
C ARG A 178 16.34 -32.48 -1.18
N LEU A 179 15.90 -31.23 -1.22
CA LEU A 179 15.05 -30.75 -2.30
C LEU A 179 15.85 -30.70 -3.60
N SER A 180 15.53 -31.56 -4.55
CA SER A 180 15.96 -31.41 -5.94
C SER A 180 14.86 -30.68 -6.71
N ILE A 181 15.24 -29.71 -7.54
CA ILE A 181 14.34 -29.15 -8.55
C ILE A 181 14.19 -30.24 -9.61
N LEU A 182 13.03 -30.90 -9.64
CA LEU A 182 12.68 -31.75 -10.77
C LEU A 182 12.48 -30.82 -11.98
N GLU A 183 13.17 -31.15 -13.09
CA GLU A 183 12.80 -30.58 -14.38
C GLU A 183 11.30 -30.83 -14.58
N GLU A 184 10.56 -29.79 -14.97
CA GLU A 184 9.11 -29.86 -15.11
C GLU A 184 8.75 -31.00 -16.06
N ASP A 185 8.12 -32.07 -15.52
CA ASP A 185 7.58 -33.15 -16.33
C ASP A 185 6.55 -32.55 -17.32
N MET A 186 6.68 -32.88 -18.61
CA MET A 186 5.78 -32.40 -19.67
C MET A 186 4.30 -32.64 -19.31
N LYS A 187 3.98 -33.76 -18.64
CA LYS A 187 2.62 -34.06 -18.18
C LYS A 187 2.12 -33.09 -17.11
N ILE A 188 2.96 -32.65 -16.18
CA ILE A 188 2.63 -31.65 -15.18
C ILE A 188 2.41 -30.29 -15.84
N LYS A 189 3.18 -29.98 -16.88
CA LYS A 189 3.04 -28.74 -17.64
C LYS A 189 1.73 -28.71 -18.43
N GLU A 190 1.38 -29.82 -19.08
CA GLU A 190 0.10 -29.99 -19.75
C GLU A 190 -1.08 -29.92 -18.79
N PHE A 191 -1.01 -30.54 -17.61
CA PHE A 191 -2.05 -30.46 -16.58
C PHE A 191 -2.22 -29.03 -16.06
N LYS A 192 -1.15 -28.31 -15.74
CA LYS A 192 -1.20 -26.93 -15.29
C LYS A 192 -1.76 -25.96 -16.34
N GLY A 193 -1.64 -26.29 -17.63
CA GLY A 193 -2.24 -25.57 -18.73
C GLY A 193 -3.68 -25.98 -19.06
N SER A 194 -4.22 -26.99 -18.39
CA SER A 194 -5.58 -27.47 -18.61
C SER A 194 -6.62 -26.64 -17.86
N LEU A 195 -7.86 -26.65 -18.36
CA LEU A 195 -9.00 -26.00 -17.70
C LEU A 195 -9.35 -26.59 -16.33
N GLU A 196 -8.90 -27.82 -16.04
CA GLU A 196 -9.11 -28.48 -14.75
C GLU A 196 -8.23 -27.89 -13.62
N PHE A 197 -7.14 -27.22 -14.00
CA PHE A 197 -6.25 -26.58 -13.02
C PHE A 197 -6.65 -25.12 -12.74
N LEU A 198 -7.39 -24.47 -13.64
CA LEU A 198 -7.85 -23.10 -13.50
C LEU A 198 -9.20 -23.02 -12.79
#